data_02a76009ece50413b85eb5c8c7f2311c
#
_entry.id   02a76009ece50413b85eb5c8c7f2311c
#
_cell.length_a   1.000
_cell.length_b   1.000
_cell.length_c   1.000
_cell.angle_alpha   90.00
_cell.angle_beta   90.00
_cell.angle_gamma   90.00
#
_symmetry.space_group_name_H-M   'P 1'
#
loop_
_entity.id
_entity.type
_entity.pdbx_description
1 polymer ?
#
loop_
_entity_poly.entity_id
_entity_poly.type
_entity_poly.pdbx_seq_one_letter_code
_entity_poly.pdbx_strand_id
1 'polypeptide(L)'
;IEEVVEGKNLFYNVQLDGLRNIKNHTIPVDARHPAYGPKANQLLVTNTSDEGRDGFLRRFALNSFGSKNFGAHGAYCGLAYRAGSGALMGDLDKNPHVKPDWDNVEFALFMGTSPAQSGNPFKRQARQLASARLRKFNYVVVSPALPLTTVLADDHGHWLAVKPGTDSALAMAMIRWIIGNERYAAEYLSLTSREAMARAGEKSWSNATWLAIVDEHHPLAGQHLHLSHLNGGDGEGDEALVVNEVGELVPVSQCDRGALLVTRQVTLHDGTRVTVKSSFQCLKESAQRFTLEAYSQQCGVAVDQIVALATAFTSYGRKAAVVTHGGMMSGNGFYNAWAVMMLNVLLGNMSLSGGVFVGGGKFNGEVKGACYNLEQFPGKVA
;
A
#
# COMPACT_ATOMS: atom_id res chain seq x y z
N ILE A 1 15.07 30.19 -14.37
CA ILE A 1 15.60 29.34 -13.28
C ILE A 1 16.89 29.92 -12.76
N GLU A 2 17.88 30.22 -13.60
CA GLU A 2 19.10 30.93 -13.20
C GLU A 2 18.83 32.31 -12.61
N GLU A 3 17.82 33.00 -13.12
CA GLU A 3 17.39 34.26 -12.56
C GLU A 3 16.99 34.15 -11.09
N VAL A 4 16.32 33.05 -10.73
CA VAL A 4 15.93 32.75 -9.34
C VAL A 4 17.15 32.38 -8.50
N VAL A 5 18.08 31.62 -9.06
CA VAL A 5 19.25 31.11 -8.32
C VAL A 5 20.36 32.17 -8.22
N GLU A 6 20.59 32.94 -9.30
CA GLU A 6 21.68 33.89 -9.39
C GLU A 6 21.25 35.36 -9.37
N GLY A 7 19.96 35.65 -9.23
CA GLY A 7 19.41 36.98 -9.30
C GLY A 7 19.51 37.61 -10.67
N LYS A 8 19.69 36.83 -11.72
CA LYS A 8 19.74 37.24 -13.11
C LYS A 8 18.47 36.84 -13.85
N ASN A 9 18.05 37.64 -14.78
CA ASN A 9 16.90 37.32 -15.61
C ASN A 9 17.25 36.23 -16.64
N LEU A 10 17.01 35.01 -16.29
CA LEU A 10 17.27 33.83 -17.10
C LEU A 10 16.51 33.89 -18.45
N PHE A 11 15.30 34.44 -18.43
CA PHE A 11 14.47 34.50 -19.62
C PHE A 11 15.13 35.32 -20.74
N TYR A 12 15.90 36.35 -20.38
CA TYR A 12 16.64 37.17 -21.33
C TYR A 12 18.09 36.68 -21.55
N ASN A 13 18.63 35.94 -20.61
CA ASN A 13 20.02 35.49 -20.66
C ASN A 13 20.21 34.09 -21.21
N VAL A 14 19.12 33.28 -21.30
CA VAL A 14 19.17 32.00 -21.97
C VAL A 14 19.29 32.26 -23.48
N GLN A 15 20.50 32.22 -23.97
CA GLN A 15 20.73 32.27 -25.39
C GLN A 15 20.07 31.07 -26.07
N LEU A 16 19.56 31.25 -27.28
CA LEU A 16 18.96 30.18 -28.09
C LEU A 16 19.89 28.99 -28.24
N ASP A 17 21.20 29.21 -28.24
CA ASP A 17 22.21 28.16 -28.27
C ASP A 17 22.26 27.34 -26.98
N GLY A 18 22.03 27.95 -25.83
CA GLY A 18 21.89 27.26 -24.55
C GLY A 18 20.67 26.35 -24.54
N LEU A 19 19.52 26.81 -25.03
CA LEU A 19 18.31 26.00 -25.16
C LEU A 19 18.49 24.82 -26.12
N ARG A 20 19.16 25.05 -27.27
CA ARG A 20 19.48 23.98 -28.21
C ARG A 20 20.39 22.94 -27.57
N ASN A 21 21.39 23.39 -26.81
CA ASN A 21 22.30 22.49 -26.11
C ASN A 21 21.58 21.67 -25.01
N ILE A 22 20.70 22.30 -24.23
CA ILE A 22 19.88 21.62 -23.22
C ILE A 22 18.96 20.57 -23.88
N LYS A 23 18.39 20.86 -25.04
CA LYS A 23 17.54 19.92 -25.79
C LYS A 23 18.30 18.77 -26.44
N ASN A 24 19.59 18.67 -26.25
CA ASN A 24 20.40 17.60 -26.87
C ASN A 24 20.10 16.24 -26.25
N HIS A 25 19.76 15.26 -27.09
CA HIS A 25 19.41 13.90 -26.70
C HIS A 25 20.57 12.90 -26.75
N THR A 26 21.73 13.32 -27.28
CA THR A 26 22.88 12.42 -27.48
C THR A 26 24.05 12.70 -26.56
N ILE A 27 24.23 13.96 -26.17
CA ILE A 27 25.32 14.36 -25.27
C ILE A 27 24.90 14.12 -23.83
N PRO A 28 25.67 13.38 -23.02
CA PRO A 28 25.34 13.16 -21.60
C PRO A 28 25.44 14.45 -20.79
N VAL A 29 24.65 14.57 -19.74
CA VAL A 29 24.75 15.64 -18.74
C VAL A 29 26.14 15.63 -18.11
N ASP A 30 26.58 14.48 -17.67
CA ASP A 30 27.95 14.23 -17.16
C ASP A 30 28.41 12.87 -17.67
N ALA A 31 29.51 12.85 -18.40
CA ALA A 31 30.08 11.60 -18.93
C ALA A 31 30.53 10.61 -17.82
N ARG A 32 30.84 11.12 -16.62
CA ARG A 32 31.21 10.30 -15.46
C ARG A 32 30.01 9.65 -14.76
N HIS A 33 28.81 10.17 -15.02
CA HIS A 33 27.57 9.73 -14.42
C HIS A 33 26.50 9.44 -15.49
N PRO A 34 26.63 8.35 -16.26
CA PRO A 34 25.73 8.00 -17.36
C PRO A 34 24.24 7.90 -16.95
N ALA A 35 23.97 7.60 -15.69
CA ALA A 35 22.62 7.50 -15.15
C ALA A 35 21.85 8.82 -15.22
N TYR A 36 22.51 9.97 -15.32
CA TYR A 36 21.84 11.27 -15.52
C TYR A 36 21.25 11.41 -16.92
N GLY A 37 21.69 10.60 -17.87
CA GLY A 37 21.23 10.60 -19.24
C GLY A 37 21.65 11.83 -20.04
N PRO A 38 20.93 12.14 -21.13
CA PRO A 38 21.30 13.21 -22.05
C PRO A 38 21.02 14.62 -21.47
N LYS A 39 21.64 15.63 -22.07
CA LYS A 39 21.45 17.05 -21.69
C LYS A 39 19.98 17.49 -21.65
N ALA A 40 19.09 16.89 -22.45
CA ALA A 40 17.66 17.13 -22.37
C ALA A 40 17.10 16.91 -20.95
N ASN A 41 17.70 16.02 -20.16
CA ASN A 41 17.29 15.76 -18.77
C ASN A 41 17.60 16.91 -17.80
N GLN A 42 18.29 17.96 -18.22
CA GLN A 42 18.47 19.16 -17.40
C GLN A 42 17.16 19.97 -17.26
N LEU A 43 16.17 19.72 -18.14
CA LEU A 43 14.82 20.26 -17.96
C LEU A 43 14.03 19.37 -16.99
N LEU A 44 13.62 19.93 -15.85
CA LEU A 44 12.65 19.34 -14.95
C LEU A 44 11.29 20.02 -15.16
N VAL A 45 10.27 19.22 -15.44
CA VAL A 45 8.88 19.69 -15.50
C VAL A 45 8.09 19.03 -14.37
N THR A 46 7.35 19.82 -13.62
CA THR A 46 6.48 19.34 -12.56
C THR A 46 5.04 19.77 -12.80
N ASN A 47 4.09 18.91 -12.43
CA ASN A 47 2.68 19.26 -12.40
C ASN A 47 2.03 18.88 -11.07
N THR A 48 0.79 19.33 -10.86
CA THR A 48 0.09 19.15 -9.59
C THR A 48 -0.90 18.00 -9.58
N SER A 49 -1.49 17.61 -10.71
CA SER A 49 -2.50 16.53 -10.74
C SER A 49 -2.87 16.11 -12.17
N ASP A 50 -3.59 14.98 -12.25
CA ASP A 50 -4.12 14.40 -13.49
C ASP A 50 -5.42 15.10 -13.95
N GLU A 51 -5.44 16.42 -14.02
CA GLU A 51 -6.66 17.21 -14.29
C GLU A 51 -6.94 17.45 -15.79
N GLY A 52 -6.60 16.52 -16.64
CA GLY A 52 -6.82 16.62 -18.09
C GLY A 52 -5.83 17.50 -18.85
N ARG A 53 -4.99 18.28 -18.17
CA ARG A 53 -3.91 19.08 -18.76
C ARG A 53 -2.56 18.38 -18.72
N ASP A 54 -2.48 17.32 -17.97
CA ASP A 54 -1.26 16.51 -17.80
C ASP A 54 -0.71 16.03 -19.15
N GLY A 55 -1.58 15.62 -20.05
CA GLY A 55 -1.21 15.19 -21.40
C GLY A 55 -0.44 16.25 -22.20
N PHE A 56 -0.76 17.53 -22.05
CA PHE A 56 0.01 18.61 -22.71
C PHE A 56 1.40 18.75 -22.14
N LEU A 57 1.53 18.74 -20.82
CA LEU A 57 2.82 18.84 -20.14
C LEU A 57 3.70 17.63 -20.41
N ARG A 58 3.12 16.42 -20.38
CA ARG A 58 3.82 15.18 -20.74
C ARG A 58 4.28 15.21 -22.19
N ARG A 59 3.39 15.57 -23.11
CA ARG A 59 3.75 15.73 -24.52
C ARG A 59 4.91 16.72 -24.70
N PHE A 60 4.85 17.87 -24.03
CA PHE A 60 5.93 18.84 -24.09
C PHE A 60 7.23 18.27 -23.51
N ALA A 61 7.20 17.84 -22.24
CA ALA A 61 8.41 17.43 -21.51
C ALA A 61 9.03 16.15 -22.07
N LEU A 62 8.22 15.07 -22.18
CA LEU A 62 8.72 13.74 -22.51
C LEU A 62 8.87 13.54 -24.01
N ASN A 63 7.88 13.99 -24.80
CA ASN A 63 7.77 13.61 -26.20
C ASN A 63 8.29 14.67 -27.18
N SER A 64 8.16 15.97 -26.86
CA SER A 64 8.65 17.05 -27.74
C SER A 64 10.03 17.55 -27.34
N PHE A 65 10.26 17.76 -26.04
CA PHE A 65 11.55 18.19 -25.53
C PHE A 65 12.49 17.00 -25.32
N GLY A 66 11.97 15.87 -24.85
CA GLY A 66 12.69 14.62 -24.63
C GLY A 66 13.37 14.51 -23.27
N SER A 67 12.97 15.33 -22.29
CA SER A 67 13.42 15.16 -20.92
C SER A 67 12.66 14.03 -20.23
N LYS A 68 13.36 13.14 -19.52
CA LYS A 68 12.75 12.13 -18.64
C LYS A 68 12.43 12.67 -17.24
N ASN A 69 12.87 13.91 -16.93
CA ASN A 69 12.66 14.52 -15.62
C ASN A 69 11.29 15.18 -15.54
N PHE A 70 10.28 14.35 -15.34
CA PHE A 70 8.90 14.77 -15.14
C PHE A 70 8.42 14.33 -13.76
N GLY A 71 8.13 15.30 -12.89
CA GLY A 71 7.63 15.08 -11.55
C GLY A 71 6.14 15.36 -11.45
N ALA A 72 5.35 14.37 -11.03
CA ALA A 72 3.93 14.54 -10.79
C ALA A 72 3.63 14.59 -9.28
N HIS A 73 2.61 15.34 -8.89
CA HIS A 73 2.13 15.45 -7.51
C HIS A 73 1.85 14.08 -6.86
N GLY A 74 1.38 13.09 -7.63
CA GLY A 74 1.11 11.74 -7.14
C GLY A 74 2.31 11.07 -6.47
N ALA A 75 3.53 11.44 -6.87
CA ALA A 75 4.77 10.88 -6.31
C ALA A 75 4.95 11.21 -4.82
N TYR A 76 4.48 12.37 -4.36
CA TYR A 76 4.56 12.79 -2.95
C TYR A 76 3.19 13.05 -2.31
N CYS A 77 2.12 12.53 -2.91
CA CYS A 77 0.77 12.58 -2.35
C CYS A 77 0.33 11.24 -1.74
N GLY A 78 0.40 10.17 -2.50
CA GLY A 78 -0.11 8.87 -2.08
C GLY A 78 0.67 7.68 -2.65
N LEU A 79 1.86 7.90 -3.23
CA LEU A 79 2.62 6.81 -3.85
C LEU A 79 3.02 5.75 -2.83
N ALA A 80 3.54 6.13 -1.67
CA ALA A 80 3.93 5.18 -0.62
C ALA A 80 2.73 4.35 -0.13
N TYR A 81 1.58 5.01 0.09
CA TYR A 81 0.33 4.32 0.42
C TYR A 81 -0.08 3.33 -0.67
N ARG A 82 -0.07 3.76 -1.94
CA ARG A 82 -0.48 2.91 -3.06
C ARG A 82 0.49 1.75 -3.28
N ALA A 83 1.78 1.99 -3.13
CA ALA A 83 2.80 0.94 -3.24
C ALA A 83 2.66 -0.08 -2.11
N GLY A 84 2.52 0.35 -0.85
CA GLY A 84 2.33 -0.54 0.29
C GLY A 84 1.01 -1.33 0.22
N SER A 85 -0.08 -0.67 -0.17
CA SER A 85 -1.38 -1.34 -0.37
C SER A 85 -1.34 -2.30 -1.56
N GLY A 86 -0.70 -1.91 -2.67
CA GLY A 86 -0.55 -2.74 -3.86
C GLY A 86 0.29 -3.98 -3.61
N ALA A 87 1.37 -3.85 -2.85
CA ALA A 87 2.19 -4.99 -2.44
C ALA A 87 1.39 -5.97 -1.58
N LEU A 88 0.59 -5.46 -0.64
CA LEU A 88 -0.26 -6.28 0.21
C LEU A 88 -1.36 -7.01 -0.59
N MET A 89 -1.91 -6.35 -1.60
CA MET A 89 -3.00 -6.90 -2.41
C MET A 89 -2.53 -7.68 -3.64
N GLY A 90 -1.21 -7.80 -3.86
CA GLY A 90 -0.66 -8.44 -5.04
C GLY A 90 -0.96 -7.70 -6.36
N ASP A 91 -1.16 -6.40 -6.32
CA ASP A 91 -1.58 -5.58 -7.46
C ASP A 91 -0.85 -4.23 -7.51
N LEU A 92 0.48 -4.29 -7.57
CA LEU A 92 1.35 -3.11 -7.61
C LEU A 92 1.07 -2.20 -8.82
N ASP A 93 0.75 -2.78 -9.96
CA ASP A 93 0.57 -2.05 -11.21
C ASP A 93 -0.69 -1.19 -11.21
N LYS A 94 -1.74 -1.61 -10.52
CA LYS A 94 -3.00 -0.87 -10.47
C LYS A 94 -3.07 0.19 -9.40
N ASN A 95 -2.09 0.21 -8.47
CA ASN A 95 -2.01 1.20 -7.40
C ASN A 95 -3.38 1.44 -6.71
N PRO A 96 -3.95 0.42 -6.09
CA PRO A 96 -5.32 0.47 -5.63
C PRO A 96 -5.54 1.52 -4.54
N HIS A 97 -6.63 2.25 -4.66
CA HIS A 97 -7.16 3.07 -3.58
C HIS A 97 -8.20 2.28 -2.80
N VAL A 98 -7.97 2.10 -1.52
CA VAL A 98 -8.91 1.41 -0.63
C VAL A 98 -9.79 2.45 0.04
N LYS A 99 -11.09 2.20 0.03
CA LYS A 99 -12.13 3.07 0.61
C LYS A 99 -13.07 2.25 1.46
N PRO A 100 -13.59 2.78 2.56
CA PRO A 100 -14.62 2.09 3.33
C PRO A 100 -15.92 2.03 2.51
N ASP A 101 -16.71 1.02 2.78
CA ASP A 101 -18.10 0.98 2.34
C ASP A 101 -18.93 1.95 3.20
N TRP A 102 -18.98 3.20 2.76
CA TRP A 102 -19.59 4.29 3.50
C TRP A 102 -21.08 4.06 3.85
N ASP A 103 -21.76 3.19 3.12
CA ASP A 103 -23.17 2.94 3.35
C ASP A 103 -23.42 1.90 4.44
N ASN A 104 -22.46 1.03 4.71
CA ASN A 104 -22.62 -0.11 5.62
C ASN A 104 -21.55 -0.22 6.71
N VAL A 105 -20.44 0.54 6.62
CA VAL A 105 -19.39 0.53 7.65
C VAL A 105 -19.91 1.05 8.98
N GLU A 106 -19.57 0.40 10.06
CA GLU A 106 -19.99 0.75 11.42
C GLU A 106 -18.87 1.42 12.23
N PHE A 107 -17.61 1.08 11.92
CA PHE A 107 -16.43 1.69 12.53
C PHE A 107 -15.36 1.97 11.48
N ALA A 108 -14.70 3.13 11.55
CA ALA A 108 -13.53 3.39 10.73
C ALA A 108 -12.36 3.96 11.53
N LEU A 109 -11.17 3.45 11.22
CA LEU A 109 -9.90 3.97 11.69
C LEU A 109 -9.22 4.71 10.54
N PHE A 110 -9.08 6.03 10.68
CA PHE A 110 -8.39 6.89 9.72
C PHE A 110 -6.97 7.14 10.21
N MET A 111 -5.97 6.57 9.56
CA MET A 111 -4.57 6.74 9.92
C MET A 111 -3.83 7.53 8.85
N GLY A 112 -3.23 8.66 9.23
CA GLY A 112 -2.53 9.53 8.30
C GLY A 112 -3.41 10.14 7.20
N THR A 113 -4.71 10.21 7.45
CA THR A 113 -5.68 10.91 6.60
C THR A 113 -6.79 11.51 7.45
N SER A 114 -7.21 12.74 7.12
CA SER A 114 -8.30 13.41 7.82
C SER A 114 -9.51 13.45 6.90
N PRO A 115 -10.53 12.61 7.13
CA PRO A 115 -11.71 12.57 6.27
C PRO A 115 -12.40 13.93 6.28
N ALA A 116 -12.92 14.36 5.13
CA ALA A 116 -13.54 15.66 4.91
C ALA A 116 -12.63 16.91 4.98
N GLN A 117 -11.38 16.79 5.39
CA GLN A 117 -10.40 17.89 5.38
C GLN A 117 -9.29 17.66 4.37
N SER A 118 -8.86 16.42 4.20
CA SER A 118 -7.77 16.03 3.30
C SER A 118 -8.05 14.68 2.63
N GLY A 119 -7.15 14.29 1.75
CA GLY A 119 -7.31 13.06 0.98
C GLY A 119 -8.15 13.25 -0.28
N ASN A 120 -8.09 12.28 -1.17
CA ASN A 120 -8.72 12.35 -2.48
C ASN A 120 -9.84 11.30 -2.58
N PRO A 121 -11.07 11.68 -2.94
CA PRO A 121 -11.64 13.01 -3.14
C PRO A 121 -12.30 13.56 -1.85
N PHE A 122 -11.74 14.58 -1.26
CA PHE A 122 -12.17 15.06 0.07
C PHE A 122 -13.64 15.55 0.11
N LYS A 123 -14.15 16.23 -0.91
CA LYS A 123 -15.55 16.68 -0.98
C LYS A 123 -16.53 15.52 -0.94
N ARG A 124 -16.24 14.44 -1.66
CA ARG A 124 -17.04 13.22 -1.63
C ARG A 124 -17.00 12.56 -0.27
N GLN A 125 -15.82 12.47 0.33
CA GLN A 125 -15.64 11.91 1.67
C GLN A 125 -16.37 12.74 2.72
N ALA A 126 -16.37 14.08 2.62
CA ALA A 126 -17.12 14.96 3.52
C ALA A 126 -18.62 14.63 3.52
N ARG A 127 -19.21 14.50 2.33
CA ARG A 127 -20.63 14.12 2.20
C ARG A 127 -20.91 12.72 2.74
N GLN A 128 -20.04 11.76 2.42
CA GLN A 128 -20.22 10.37 2.86
C GLN A 128 -20.05 10.25 4.38
N LEU A 129 -19.09 10.96 4.97
CA LEU A 129 -18.92 11.01 6.41
C LEU A 129 -20.14 11.61 7.10
N ALA A 130 -20.66 12.73 6.59
CA ALA A 130 -21.87 13.36 7.13
C ALA A 130 -23.06 12.41 7.08
N SER A 131 -23.27 11.69 5.98
CA SER A 131 -24.33 10.69 5.85
C SER A 131 -24.14 9.50 6.80
N ALA A 132 -22.91 9.01 6.96
CA ALA A 132 -22.59 7.91 7.86
C ALA A 132 -22.84 8.28 9.33
N ARG A 133 -22.55 9.51 9.74
CA ARG A 133 -22.81 10.02 11.10
C ARG A 133 -24.28 9.97 11.48
N LEU A 134 -25.20 10.14 10.54
CA LEU A 134 -26.65 9.99 10.80
C LEU A 134 -27.03 8.58 11.26
N ARG A 135 -26.20 7.58 10.95
CA ARG A 135 -26.40 6.19 11.39
C ARG A 135 -25.60 5.83 12.65
N LYS A 136 -25.09 6.82 13.37
CA LYS A 136 -24.24 6.63 14.55
C LYS A 136 -22.92 5.86 14.23
N PHE A 137 -22.36 6.12 13.06
CA PHE A 137 -21.05 5.58 12.66
C PHE A 137 -19.96 6.08 13.58
N ASN A 138 -19.16 5.15 14.12
CA ASN A 138 -18.05 5.45 15.01
C ASN A 138 -16.73 5.50 14.23
N TYR A 139 -15.86 6.42 14.61
CA TYR A 139 -14.55 6.49 13.97
C TYR A 139 -13.48 7.12 14.86
N VAL A 140 -12.23 6.74 14.59
CA VAL A 140 -11.05 7.33 15.20
C VAL A 140 -10.16 7.90 14.10
N VAL A 141 -9.68 9.13 14.30
CA VAL A 141 -8.67 9.74 13.42
C VAL A 141 -7.35 9.74 14.16
N VAL A 142 -6.40 8.96 13.68
CA VAL A 142 -5.02 8.92 14.16
C VAL A 142 -4.22 9.94 13.36
N SER A 143 -3.81 11.01 14.05
CA SER A 143 -3.13 12.13 13.43
C SER A 143 -2.26 12.87 14.46
N PRO A 144 -1.09 13.42 14.07
CA PRO A 144 -0.29 14.26 14.95
C PRO A 144 -1.00 15.54 15.42
N ALA A 145 -1.93 16.04 14.61
CA ALA A 145 -2.69 17.25 14.89
C ALA A 145 -4.18 16.94 15.03
N LEU A 146 -4.86 17.67 15.91
CA LEU A 146 -6.30 17.53 16.13
C LEU A 146 -7.08 17.85 14.86
N PRO A 147 -7.80 16.88 14.25
CA PRO A 147 -8.57 17.12 13.05
C PRO A 147 -9.95 17.71 13.37
N LEU A 148 -10.36 18.70 12.58
CA LEU A 148 -11.65 19.37 12.77
C LEU A 148 -12.83 18.39 12.72
N THR A 149 -12.73 17.34 11.94
CA THR A 149 -13.76 16.30 11.82
C THR A 149 -14.04 15.54 13.11
N THR A 150 -13.11 15.49 14.05
CA THR A 150 -13.33 14.90 15.38
C THR A 150 -13.88 15.93 16.39
N VAL A 151 -13.51 17.19 16.24
CA VAL A 151 -14.02 18.27 17.12
C VAL A 151 -15.55 18.42 16.99
N LEU A 152 -16.10 18.19 15.80
CA LEU A 152 -17.51 18.35 15.49
C LEU A 152 -18.31 17.03 15.49
N ALA A 153 -17.75 15.97 16.05
CA ALA A 153 -18.27 14.62 15.86
C ALA A 153 -19.15 14.08 17.01
N ASP A 154 -19.39 14.87 18.04
CA ASP A 154 -20.00 14.41 19.30
C ASP A 154 -19.20 13.19 19.86
N ASP A 155 -19.90 12.22 20.46
CA ASP A 155 -19.28 11.02 21.04
C ASP A 155 -18.89 9.94 20.02
N HIS A 156 -19.13 10.15 18.74
CA HIS A 156 -18.90 9.14 17.70
C HIS A 156 -17.57 9.27 16.97
N GLY A 157 -16.87 10.40 17.08
CA GLY A 157 -15.58 10.65 16.45
C GLY A 157 -14.51 11.03 17.47
N HIS A 158 -13.43 10.26 17.52
CA HIS A 158 -12.35 10.46 18.45
C HIS A 158 -11.04 10.79 17.72
N TRP A 159 -10.20 11.54 18.37
CA TRP A 159 -8.83 11.81 17.94
C TRP A 159 -7.84 11.05 18.81
N LEU A 160 -6.88 10.41 18.17
CA LEU A 160 -5.74 9.79 18.81
C LEU A 160 -4.45 10.43 18.29
N ALA A 161 -3.72 11.09 19.15
CA ALA A 161 -2.44 11.70 18.80
C ALA A 161 -1.37 10.63 18.61
N VAL A 162 -0.61 10.70 17.51
CA VAL A 162 0.50 9.81 17.21
C VAL A 162 1.73 10.62 16.84
N LYS A 163 2.92 10.16 17.15
CA LYS A 163 4.16 10.78 16.68
C LYS A 163 4.24 10.67 15.15
N PRO A 164 4.61 11.74 14.43
CA PRO A 164 4.74 11.70 12.96
C PRO A 164 5.65 10.57 12.49
N GLY A 165 5.22 9.83 11.46
CA GLY A 165 6.01 8.76 10.84
C GLY A 165 6.09 7.44 11.63
N THR A 166 5.30 7.28 12.70
CA THR A 166 5.29 6.08 13.55
C THR A 166 4.00 5.26 13.45
N ASP A 167 3.24 5.46 12.39
CA ASP A 167 1.98 4.75 12.16
C ASP A 167 2.15 3.23 12.15
N SER A 168 3.27 2.73 11.60
CA SER A 168 3.59 1.29 11.63
C SER A 168 3.79 0.77 13.05
N ALA A 169 4.36 1.55 13.96
CA ALA A 169 4.52 1.13 15.35
C ALA A 169 3.16 0.94 16.04
N LEU A 170 2.23 1.88 15.83
CA LEU A 170 0.86 1.74 16.32
C LEU A 170 0.14 0.56 15.67
N ALA A 171 0.24 0.40 14.36
CA ALA A 171 -0.37 -0.71 13.64
C ALA A 171 0.18 -2.06 14.11
N MET A 172 1.50 -2.20 14.28
CA MET A 172 2.13 -3.43 14.77
C MET A 172 1.76 -3.73 16.22
N ALA A 173 1.61 -2.71 17.07
CA ALA A 173 1.10 -2.88 18.42
C ALA A 173 -0.34 -3.44 18.42
N MET A 174 -1.21 -2.89 17.57
CA MET A 174 -2.57 -3.41 17.39
C MET A 174 -2.56 -4.85 16.84
N ILE A 175 -1.74 -5.15 15.83
CA ILE A 175 -1.57 -6.50 15.26
C ILE A 175 -1.11 -7.48 16.34
N ARG A 176 -0.10 -7.10 17.15
CA ARG A 176 0.36 -7.90 18.28
C ARG A 176 -0.80 -8.26 19.25
N TRP A 177 -1.57 -7.24 19.63
CA TRP A 177 -2.68 -7.44 20.56
C TRP A 177 -3.80 -8.26 19.93
N ILE A 178 -4.17 -7.99 18.67
CA ILE A 178 -5.22 -8.71 17.92
C ILE A 178 -4.86 -10.21 17.81
N ILE A 179 -3.63 -10.53 17.41
CA ILE A 179 -3.17 -11.91 17.28
C ILE A 179 -3.07 -12.58 18.65
N GLY A 180 -2.54 -11.88 19.66
CA GLY A 180 -2.40 -12.42 21.01
C GLY A 180 -3.72 -12.72 21.73
N ASN A 181 -4.80 -12.04 21.35
CA ASN A 181 -6.15 -12.25 21.88
C ASN A 181 -7.09 -12.98 20.89
N GLU A 182 -6.54 -13.53 19.81
CA GLU A 182 -7.27 -14.31 18.78
C GLU A 182 -8.48 -13.56 18.18
N ARG A 183 -8.36 -12.23 18.05
CA ARG A 183 -9.44 -11.36 17.55
C ARG A 183 -9.32 -11.09 16.04
N TYR A 184 -8.93 -12.06 15.27
CA TYR A 184 -8.80 -12.01 13.82
C TYR A 184 -9.78 -13.00 13.16
N ALA A 185 -10.04 -12.84 11.87
CA ALA A 185 -10.95 -13.70 11.11
C ALA A 185 -10.27 -15.02 10.71
N ALA A 186 -10.15 -15.96 11.67
CA ALA A 186 -9.41 -17.22 11.49
C ALA A 186 -9.91 -18.03 10.29
N GLU A 187 -11.22 -18.15 10.13
CA GLU A 187 -11.87 -18.88 9.04
C GLU A 187 -11.49 -18.29 7.66
N TYR A 188 -11.46 -16.96 7.54
CA TYR A 188 -11.04 -16.30 6.33
C TYR A 188 -9.54 -16.46 6.05
N LEU A 189 -8.71 -16.28 7.08
CA LEU A 189 -7.26 -16.36 6.95
C LEU A 189 -6.75 -17.77 6.67
N SER A 190 -7.50 -18.78 7.06
CA SER A 190 -7.15 -20.20 6.81
C SER A 190 -7.36 -20.63 5.36
N LEU A 191 -8.07 -19.87 4.54
CA LEU A 191 -8.29 -20.19 3.12
C LEU A 191 -6.95 -20.24 2.37
N THR A 192 -6.75 -21.28 1.59
CA THR A 192 -5.46 -21.59 0.97
C THR A 192 -5.29 -20.95 -0.41
N SER A 193 -6.40 -20.69 -1.12
CA SER A 193 -6.37 -20.28 -2.52
C SER A 193 -7.61 -19.47 -2.93
N ARG A 194 -7.59 -18.96 -4.15
CA ARG A 194 -8.75 -18.31 -4.77
C ARG A 194 -9.92 -19.28 -4.95
N GLU A 195 -9.64 -20.52 -5.26
CA GLU A 195 -10.62 -21.57 -5.43
C GLU A 195 -11.28 -21.92 -4.09
N ALA A 196 -10.49 -22.06 -3.03
CA ALA A 196 -10.98 -22.23 -1.66
C ALA A 196 -11.86 -21.05 -1.23
N MET A 197 -11.43 -19.82 -1.53
CA MET A 197 -12.22 -18.60 -1.32
C MET A 197 -13.58 -18.68 -2.01
N ALA A 198 -13.61 -19.07 -3.28
CA ALA A 198 -14.85 -19.16 -4.04
C ALA A 198 -15.81 -20.20 -3.46
N ARG A 199 -15.29 -21.37 -3.05
CA ARG A 199 -16.08 -22.43 -2.38
C ARG A 199 -16.63 -21.97 -1.04
N ALA A 200 -15.86 -21.17 -0.29
CA ALA A 200 -16.31 -20.59 0.98
C ALA A 200 -17.27 -19.38 0.81
N GLY A 201 -17.54 -18.93 -0.41
CA GLY A 201 -18.40 -17.77 -0.69
C GLY A 201 -17.77 -16.43 -0.33
N GLU A 202 -16.45 -16.41 -0.10
CA GLU A 202 -15.71 -15.20 0.21
C GLU A 202 -15.41 -14.36 -1.05
N LYS A 203 -15.12 -13.07 -0.87
CA LYS A 203 -14.84 -12.13 -1.96
C LYS A 203 -13.37 -11.78 -2.12
N SER A 204 -12.56 -12.16 -1.16
CA SER A 204 -11.11 -12.02 -1.15
C SER A 204 -10.51 -13.16 -0.34
N TRP A 205 -9.20 -13.34 -0.45
CA TRP A 205 -8.45 -14.34 0.32
C TRP A 205 -7.06 -13.78 0.66
N SER A 206 -6.33 -14.46 1.50
CA SER A 206 -4.96 -14.11 1.85
C SER A 206 -4.05 -15.32 1.74
N ASN A 207 -2.76 -15.09 1.54
CA ASN A 207 -1.73 -16.12 1.58
C ASN A 207 -1.22 -16.41 3.01
N ALA A 208 -2.04 -16.15 4.03
CA ALA A 208 -1.67 -16.29 5.44
C ALA A 208 -1.17 -17.70 5.81
N THR A 209 -1.68 -18.72 5.14
CA THR A 209 -1.30 -20.13 5.34
C THR A 209 -0.08 -20.59 4.54
N TRP A 210 0.33 -19.82 3.52
CA TRP A 210 1.44 -20.20 2.65
C TRP A 210 2.75 -20.21 3.43
N LEU A 211 3.56 -21.25 3.18
CA LEU A 211 4.83 -21.41 3.87
C LEU A 211 5.91 -20.56 3.20
N ALA A 212 6.65 -19.79 3.97
CA ALA A 212 7.82 -19.04 3.52
C ALA A 212 9.10 -19.66 4.09
N ILE A 213 10.17 -19.69 3.29
CA ILE A 213 11.51 -20.11 3.71
C ILE A 213 12.12 -18.96 4.51
N VAL A 214 12.49 -19.24 5.78
CA VAL A 214 12.92 -18.18 6.72
C VAL A 214 14.41 -18.23 7.08
N ASP A 215 15.17 -19.13 6.51
CA ASP A 215 16.62 -19.21 6.72
C ASP A 215 17.33 -18.10 5.97
N GLU A 216 17.78 -17.06 6.68
CA GLU A 216 18.29 -15.79 6.11
C GLU A 216 19.44 -15.94 5.11
N HIS A 217 20.24 -16.98 5.25
CA HIS A 217 21.39 -17.23 4.38
C HIS A 217 21.09 -18.17 3.20
N HIS A 218 19.87 -18.67 3.11
CA HIS A 218 19.48 -19.53 2.00
C HIS A 218 19.13 -18.69 0.76
N PRO A 219 19.52 -19.11 -0.46
CA PRO A 219 19.20 -18.37 -1.70
C PRO A 219 17.71 -18.11 -1.92
N LEU A 220 16.85 -18.96 -1.39
CA LEU A 220 15.39 -18.83 -1.47
C LEU A 220 14.78 -18.13 -0.24
N ALA A 221 15.58 -17.49 0.61
CA ALA A 221 15.09 -16.81 1.80
C ALA A 221 14.00 -15.78 1.46
N GLY A 222 12.89 -15.82 2.18
CA GLY A 222 11.73 -14.93 1.97
C GLY A 222 10.79 -15.37 0.84
N GLN A 223 11.14 -16.38 0.05
CA GLN A 223 10.24 -16.91 -0.97
C GLN A 223 9.23 -17.89 -0.35
N HIS A 224 8.05 -17.99 -0.96
CA HIS A 224 7.12 -19.06 -0.60
C HIS A 224 7.66 -20.40 -1.04
N LEU A 225 7.41 -21.43 -0.20
CA LEU A 225 7.74 -22.80 -0.52
C LEU A 225 6.75 -23.32 -1.56
N HIS A 226 7.28 -23.79 -2.68
CA HIS A 226 6.52 -24.36 -3.79
C HIS A 226 6.82 -25.84 -3.97
N LEU A 227 5.95 -26.53 -4.70
CA LEU A 227 6.10 -27.96 -4.97
C LEU A 227 7.40 -28.25 -5.73
N SER A 228 7.81 -27.39 -6.66
CA SER A 228 9.06 -27.46 -7.40
C SER A 228 10.30 -27.50 -6.51
N HIS A 229 10.27 -26.82 -5.37
CA HIS A 229 11.37 -26.84 -4.42
C HIS A 229 11.57 -28.22 -3.76
N LEU A 230 10.54 -29.07 -3.73
CA LEU A 230 10.60 -30.43 -3.17
C LEU A 230 10.95 -31.49 -4.20
N ASN A 231 10.48 -31.35 -5.43
CA ASN A 231 10.61 -32.40 -6.47
C ASN A 231 11.56 -32.05 -7.61
N GLY A 232 12.12 -30.81 -7.63
CA GLY A 232 13.03 -30.36 -8.69
C GLY A 232 12.38 -30.11 -10.03
N GLY A 233 11.07 -29.85 -10.07
CA GLY A 233 10.32 -29.55 -11.30
C GLY A 233 10.73 -28.23 -11.94
N ASP A 234 10.36 -28.04 -13.21
CA ASP A 234 10.65 -26.86 -14.03
C ASP A 234 9.75 -25.64 -13.76
N GLY A 235 8.85 -25.75 -12.78
CA GLY A 235 7.94 -24.67 -12.37
C GLY A 235 6.65 -24.57 -13.15
N GLU A 236 6.43 -25.36 -14.20
CA GLU A 236 5.14 -25.40 -14.89
C GLU A 236 4.07 -26.06 -14.00
N GLY A 237 2.98 -25.31 -13.72
CA GLY A 237 1.95 -25.74 -12.79
C GLY A 237 2.39 -25.76 -11.31
N ASP A 238 3.44 -25.00 -10.98
CA ASP A 238 4.02 -24.98 -9.63
C ASP A 238 3.08 -24.34 -8.59
N GLU A 239 2.81 -25.04 -7.53
CA GLU A 239 1.88 -24.62 -6.49
C GLU A 239 2.59 -24.31 -5.17
N ALA A 240 2.10 -23.28 -4.49
CA ALA A 240 2.52 -23.03 -3.11
C ALA A 240 2.08 -24.17 -2.17
N LEU A 241 2.85 -24.36 -1.12
CA LEU A 241 2.61 -25.41 -0.13
C LEU A 241 2.09 -24.81 1.16
N VAL A 242 1.20 -25.57 1.77
CA VAL A 242 0.57 -25.28 3.07
C VAL A 242 0.60 -26.53 3.96
N VAL A 243 0.33 -26.36 5.24
CA VAL A 243 0.06 -27.46 6.14
C VAL A 243 -1.45 -27.56 6.33
N ASN A 244 -2.04 -28.73 6.03
CA ASN A 244 -3.47 -28.98 6.20
C ASN A 244 -3.83 -29.19 7.69
N GLU A 245 -5.12 -29.39 7.97
CA GLU A 245 -5.64 -29.55 9.32
C GLU A 245 -5.12 -30.82 10.05
N VAL A 246 -4.67 -31.84 9.30
CA VAL A 246 -4.09 -33.06 9.87
C VAL A 246 -2.56 -32.99 9.98
N GLY A 247 -1.95 -31.83 9.65
CA GLY A 247 -0.52 -31.60 9.82
C GLY A 247 0.34 -32.04 8.64
N GLU A 248 -0.25 -32.39 7.51
CA GLU A 248 0.47 -32.79 6.30
C GLU A 248 0.84 -31.60 5.43
N LEU A 249 1.99 -31.67 4.77
CA LEU A 249 2.46 -30.69 3.79
C LEU A 249 1.83 -31.03 2.43
N VAL A 250 0.99 -30.15 1.93
CA VAL A 250 0.22 -30.36 0.68
C VAL A 250 0.20 -29.12 -0.20
N PRO A 251 0.04 -29.26 -1.52
CA PRO A 251 -0.25 -28.14 -2.41
C PRO A 251 -1.57 -27.45 -2.05
N VAL A 252 -1.66 -26.16 -2.33
CA VAL A 252 -2.87 -25.35 -2.04
C VAL A 252 -4.13 -25.86 -2.73
N SER A 253 -4.01 -26.55 -3.86
CA SER A 253 -5.14 -27.15 -4.59
C SER A 253 -5.76 -28.35 -3.86
N GLN A 254 -5.02 -28.98 -2.96
CA GLN A 254 -5.44 -30.22 -2.27
C GLN A 254 -6.18 -29.97 -0.97
N CYS A 255 -6.25 -28.74 -0.47
CA CYS A 255 -7.03 -28.44 0.73
C CYS A 255 -7.58 -27.00 0.69
N ASP A 256 -8.77 -26.81 1.24
CA ASP A 256 -9.41 -25.50 1.32
C ASP A 256 -8.91 -24.66 2.47
N ARG A 257 -8.44 -25.32 3.54
CA ARG A 257 -7.99 -24.66 4.76
C ARG A 257 -6.63 -25.16 5.19
N GLY A 258 -5.74 -24.24 5.49
CA GLY A 258 -4.40 -24.49 6.00
C GLY A 258 -4.23 -23.99 7.43
N ALA A 259 -3.24 -24.52 8.12
CA ALA A 259 -2.86 -24.10 9.46
C ALA A 259 -2.21 -22.70 9.41
N LEU A 260 -2.66 -21.81 10.31
CA LEU A 260 -2.15 -20.43 10.42
C LEU A 260 -0.82 -20.36 11.18
N LEU A 261 -0.63 -21.22 12.17
CA LEU A 261 0.56 -21.18 13.03
C LEU A 261 1.43 -22.41 12.75
N VAL A 262 2.38 -22.25 11.81
CA VAL A 262 3.27 -23.31 11.37
C VAL A 262 4.73 -22.87 11.48
N THR A 263 5.55 -23.72 12.07
CA THR A 263 7.02 -23.70 11.98
C THR A 263 7.48 -25.13 11.84
N ARG A 264 8.17 -25.47 10.74
CA ARG A 264 8.71 -26.82 10.55
C ARG A 264 9.96 -26.80 9.67
N GLN A 265 10.72 -27.88 9.72
CA GLN A 265 11.81 -28.12 8.79
C GLN A 265 11.34 -28.96 7.61
N VAL A 266 11.82 -28.61 6.43
CA VAL A 266 11.54 -29.30 5.16
C VAL A 266 12.86 -29.56 4.46
N THR A 267 12.95 -30.71 3.78
CA THR A 267 14.12 -31.04 2.95
C THR A 267 13.76 -30.71 1.49
N LEU A 268 14.57 -29.88 0.84
CA LEU A 268 14.41 -29.53 -0.56
C LEU A 268 14.94 -30.65 -1.46
N HIS A 269 14.64 -30.58 -2.78
CA HIS A 269 15.04 -31.58 -3.77
C HIS A 269 16.56 -31.78 -3.85
N ASP A 270 17.36 -30.76 -3.52
CA ASP A 270 18.82 -30.80 -3.51
C ASP A 270 19.40 -31.42 -2.21
N GLY A 271 18.52 -31.85 -1.30
CA GLY A 271 18.90 -32.39 0.01
C GLY A 271 19.09 -31.33 1.09
N THR A 272 19.01 -30.04 0.79
CA THR A 272 19.15 -28.97 1.77
C THR A 272 17.95 -28.94 2.71
N ARG A 273 18.22 -28.77 4.00
CA ARG A 273 17.16 -28.58 5.01
C ARG A 273 16.94 -27.09 5.24
N VAL A 274 15.68 -26.69 5.18
CA VAL A 274 15.25 -25.30 5.42
C VAL A 274 14.14 -25.26 6.48
N THR A 275 14.13 -24.17 7.23
CA THR A 275 13.01 -23.85 8.13
C THR A 275 11.97 -23.05 7.35
N VAL A 276 10.72 -23.49 7.42
CA VAL A 276 9.59 -22.80 6.82
C VAL A 276 8.58 -22.41 7.89
N LYS A 277 7.95 -21.25 7.67
CA LYS A 277 6.86 -20.75 8.52
C LYS A 277 5.70 -20.29 7.65
N SER A 278 4.48 -20.43 8.16
CA SER A 278 3.35 -19.77 7.51
C SER A 278 3.50 -18.27 7.52
N SER A 279 2.98 -17.58 6.51
CA SER A 279 3.02 -16.11 6.44
C SER A 279 2.40 -15.47 7.69
N PHE A 280 1.34 -16.07 8.23
CA PHE A 280 0.72 -15.62 9.48
C PHE A 280 1.63 -15.80 10.70
N GLN A 281 2.39 -16.92 10.79
CA GLN A 281 3.40 -17.12 11.85
C GLN A 281 4.50 -16.06 11.75
N CYS A 282 4.96 -15.74 10.54
CA CYS A 282 5.94 -14.68 10.32
C CYS A 282 5.40 -13.31 10.79
N LEU A 283 4.13 -13.00 10.50
CA LEU A 283 3.48 -11.77 10.97
C LEU A 283 3.39 -11.73 12.50
N LYS A 284 2.97 -12.83 13.12
CA LYS A 284 2.90 -12.96 14.58
C LYS A 284 4.26 -12.67 15.23
N GLU A 285 5.31 -13.33 14.76
CA GLU A 285 6.67 -13.16 15.30
C GLU A 285 7.18 -11.72 15.06
N SER A 286 6.93 -11.15 13.89
CA SER A 286 7.29 -9.77 13.60
C SER A 286 6.59 -8.79 14.55
N ALA A 287 5.31 -8.99 14.84
CA ALA A 287 4.57 -8.16 15.78
C ALA A 287 5.04 -8.38 17.24
N GLN A 288 5.57 -9.56 17.56
CA GLN A 288 6.08 -9.90 18.88
C GLN A 288 7.52 -9.44 19.13
N ARG A 289 8.22 -8.90 18.13
CA ARG A 289 9.59 -8.37 18.30
C ARG A 289 9.70 -7.30 19.38
N PHE A 290 8.65 -6.51 19.56
CA PHE A 290 8.58 -5.48 20.60
C PHE A 290 7.38 -5.70 21.52
N THR A 291 7.50 -5.31 22.77
CA THR A 291 6.36 -5.29 23.70
C THR A 291 5.40 -4.16 23.38
N LEU A 292 4.20 -4.17 23.96
CA LEU A 292 3.24 -3.07 23.80
C LEU A 292 3.80 -1.76 24.34
N GLU A 293 4.58 -1.82 25.44
CA GLU A 293 5.24 -0.67 26.05
C GLU A 293 6.30 -0.08 25.08
N ALA A 294 7.08 -0.93 24.43
CA ALA A 294 8.08 -0.49 23.45
C ALA A 294 7.42 0.18 22.24
N TYR A 295 6.35 -0.39 21.72
CA TYR A 295 5.55 0.24 20.65
C TYR A 295 4.92 1.57 21.12
N SER A 296 4.39 1.61 22.33
CA SER A 296 3.84 2.82 22.96
C SER A 296 4.88 3.93 23.02
N GLN A 297 6.09 3.64 23.45
CA GLN A 297 7.19 4.61 23.48
C GLN A 297 7.55 5.12 22.08
N GLN A 298 7.53 4.25 21.08
CA GLN A 298 7.80 4.61 19.68
C GLN A 298 6.73 5.53 19.11
N CYS A 299 5.46 5.16 19.21
CA CYS A 299 4.35 5.91 18.60
C CYS A 299 3.80 7.04 19.48
N GLY A 300 4.13 7.06 20.76
CA GLY A 300 3.65 8.08 21.72
C GLY A 300 2.19 7.89 22.15
N VAL A 301 1.60 6.74 21.88
CA VAL A 301 0.23 6.37 22.30
C VAL A 301 0.32 5.46 23.51
N ALA A 302 -0.43 5.75 24.57
CA ALA A 302 -0.40 4.93 25.79
C ALA A 302 -0.92 3.51 25.54
N VAL A 303 -0.40 2.52 26.28
CA VAL A 303 -0.74 1.10 26.08
C VAL A 303 -2.23 0.85 26.23
N ASP A 304 -2.88 1.45 27.20
CA ASP A 304 -4.32 1.35 27.41
C ASP A 304 -5.14 1.90 26.24
N GLN A 305 -4.68 2.99 25.63
CA GLN A 305 -5.28 3.55 24.42
C GLN A 305 -5.09 2.65 23.21
N ILE A 306 -3.92 2.01 23.05
CA ILE A 306 -3.66 1.02 22.01
C ILE A 306 -4.62 -0.17 22.16
N VAL A 307 -4.74 -0.70 23.37
CA VAL A 307 -5.65 -1.81 23.68
C VAL A 307 -7.10 -1.43 23.44
N ALA A 308 -7.51 -0.25 23.90
CA ALA A 308 -8.87 0.25 23.67
C ALA A 308 -9.18 0.40 22.18
N LEU A 309 -8.24 0.95 21.39
CA LEU A 309 -8.39 1.09 19.95
C LEU A 309 -8.49 -0.25 19.24
N ALA A 310 -7.61 -1.20 19.55
CA ALA A 310 -7.62 -2.54 18.97
C ALA A 310 -8.90 -3.32 19.36
N THR A 311 -9.37 -3.16 20.60
CA THR A 311 -10.63 -3.71 21.09
C THR A 311 -11.81 -3.13 20.33
N ALA A 312 -11.90 -1.81 20.22
CA ALA A 312 -12.96 -1.14 19.49
C ALA A 312 -12.98 -1.58 18.02
N PHE A 313 -11.84 -1.52 17.33
CA PHE A 313 -11.71 -1.91 15.93
C PHE A 313 -12.20 -3.34 15.67
N THR A 314 -11.81 -4.31 16.51
CA THR A 314 -12.18 -5.72 16.32
C THR A 314 -13.60 -6.05 16.79
N SER A 315 -14.24 -5.20 17.60
CA SER A 315 -15.60 -5.43 18.11
C SER A 315 -16.69 -5.25 17.06
N TYR A 316 -16.38 -4.56 15.96
CA TYR A 316 -17.29 -4.42 14.82
C TYR A 316 -17.07 -5.52 13.77
N GLY A 317 -16.15 -6.46 14.01
CA GLY A 317 -15.86 -7.55 13.11
C GLY A 317 -15.50 -7.03 11.71
N ARG A 318 -16.10 -7.63 10.69
CA ARG A 318 -15.84 -7.29 9.29
C ARG A 318 -16.46 -5.95 8.83
N LYS A 319 -17.25 -5.29 9.67
CA LYS A 319 -17.81 -3.95 9.41
C LYS A 319 -16.95 -2.80 9.97
N ALA A 320 -15.72 -3.13 10.36
CA ALA A 320 -14.70 -2.13 10.66
C ALA A 320 -13.77 -1.94 9.45
N ALA A 321 -13.29 -0.73 9.22
CA ALA A 321 -12.41 -0.39 8.12
C ALA A 321 -11.21 0.44 8.58
N VAL A 322 -10.02 0.15 8.08
CA VAL A 322 -8.87 1.05 8.21
C VAL A 322 -8.63 1.74 6.88
N VAL A 323 -8.49 3.06 6.94
CA VAL A 323 -8.26 3.92 5.78
C VAL A 323 -7.02 4.77 6.01
N THR A 324 -6.14 4.80 5.03
CA THR A 324 -4.97 5.68 5.03
C THR A 324 -4.76 6.30 3.67
N HIS A 325 -3.94 7.32 3.58
CA HIS A 325 -3.55 7.95 2.31
C HIS A 325 -2.26 8.79 2.45
N GLY A 326 -2.36 10.12 2.41
CA GLY A 326 -1.22 11.03 2.30
C GLY A 326 -0.26 11.04 3.50
N GLY A 327 -0.72 10.66 4.69
CA GLY A 327 0.13 10.57 5.88
C GLY A 327 1.23 9.52 5.82
N MET A 328 1.17 8.62 4.82
CA MET A 328 2.20 7.63 4.58
C MET A 328 3.39 8.16 3.77
N MET A 329 3.45 9.45 3.48
CA MET A 329 4.54 10.10 2.74
C MET A 329 5.74 10.43 3.63
N SER A 330 6.33 9.41 4.20
CA SER A 330 7.55 9.46 5.02
C SER A 330 8.60 8.49 4.48
N GLY A 331 9.83 8.55 4.98
CA GLY A 331 10.90 7.65 4.53
C GLY A 331 10.59 6.15 4.65
N ASN A 332 9.73 5.79 5.61
CA ASN A 332 9.25 4.43 5.83
C ASN A 332 7.78 4.23 5.39
N GLY A 333 7.26 5.12 4.55
CA GLY A 333 5.83 5.18 4.20
C GLY A 333 5.28 3.92 3.55
N PHE A 334 6.09 3.19 2.79
CA PHE A 334 5.72 1.90 2.22
C PHE A 334 5.34 0.90 3.34
N TYR A 335 6.22 0.73 4.33
CA TYR A 335 5.98 -0.19 5.44
C TYR A 335 4.90 0.29 6.39
N ASN A 336 4.78 1.62 6.59
CA ASN A 336 3.65 2.20 7.32
C ASN A 336 2.33 1.82 6.67
N ALA A 337 2.21 2.02 5.37
CA ALA A 337 0.99 1.70 4.62
C ALA A 337 0.70 0.20 4.67
N TRP A 338 1.72 -0.64 4.51
CA TRP A 338 1.56 -2.09 4.56
C TRP A 338 1.06 -2.56 5.93
N ALA A 339 1.71 -2.14 7.02
CA ALA A 339 1.29 -2.51 8.38
C ALA A 339 -0.13 -2.01 8.71
N VAL A 340 -0.45 -0.77 8.34
CA VAL A 340 -1.79 -0.19 8.55
C VAL A 340 -2.86 -0.96 7.77
N MET A 341 -2.59 -1.28 6.51
CA MET A 341 -3.55 -2.02 5.67
C MET A 341 -3.69 -3.50 6.08
N MET A 342 -2.67 -4.09 6.72
CA MET A 342 -2.73 -5.44 7.26
C MET A 342 -3.85 -5.62 8.29
N LEU A 343 -4.23 -4.56 9.00
CA LEU A 343 -5.37 -4.59 9.92
C LEU A 343 -6.68 -4.97 9.22
N ASN A 344 -6.90 -4.52 7.97
CA ASN A 344 -8.04 -4.94 7.17
C ASN A 344 -7.99 -6.43 6.80
N VAL A 345 -6.79 -6.94 6.48
CA VAL A 345 -6.59 -8.36 6.15
C VAL A 345 -6.89 -9.24 7.35
N LEU A 346 -6.44 -8.85 8.55
CA LEU A 346 -6.72 -9.62 9.78
C LEU A 346 -8.22 -9.76 10.07
N LEU A 347 -9.02 -8.76 9.71
CA LEU A 347 -10.48 -8.85 9.85
C LEU A 347 -11.16 -9.53 8.66
N GLY A 348 -10.46 -9.79 7.56
CA GLY A 348 -11.04 -10.36 6.35
C GLY A 348 -12.14 -9.49 5.74
N ASN A 349 -12.02 -8.16 5.84
CA ASN A 349 -13.08 -7.22 5.46
C ASN A 349 -12.95 -6.68 4.03
N MET A 350 -11.98 -7.20 3.26
CA MET A 350 -11.72 -6.77 1.89
C MET A 350 -12.85 -7.20 0.96
N SER A 351 -13.37 -6.27 0.16
CA SER A 351 -14.44 -6.47 -0.83
C SER A 351 -15.78 -6.96 -0.23
N LEU A 352 -16.02 -6.69 1.04
CA LEU A 352 -17.27 -7.03 1.74
C LEU A 352 -18.08 -5.80 2.10
N SER A 353 -19.40 -5.97 2.17
CA SER A 353 -20.31 -4.94 2.67
C SER A 353 -19.97 -4.57 4.12
N GLY A 354 -19.79 -3.29 4.37
CA GLY A 354 -19.32 -2.75 5.64
C GLY A 354 -17.80 -2.73 5.84
N GLY A 355 -17.05 -3.39 4.97
CA GLY A 355 -15.59 -3.41 4.99
C GLY A 355 -14.99 -2.35 4.07
N VAL A 356 -13.97 -2.76 3.32
CA VAL A 356 -13.25 -1.88 2.40
C VAL A 356 -13.33 -2.40 0.96
N PHE A 357 -13.43 -1.47 0.02
CA PHE A 357 -13.39 -1.77 -1.41
C PHE A 357 -12.18 -1.12 -2.06
N VAL A 358 -11.61 -1.83 -3.02
CA VAL A 358 -10.69 -1.22 -3.99
C VAL A 358 -11.52 -0.40 -4.95
N GLY A 359 -11.29 0.89 -4.98
CA GLY A 359 -12.05 1.78 -5.85
C GLY A 359 -11.41 3.16 -5.88
N GLY A 360 -11.63 3.82 -6.96
CA GLY A 360 -11.25 5.18 -7.23
C GLY A 360 -11.62 5.40 -8.68
N GLY A 361 -12.46 6.39 -8.98
CA GLY A 361 -12.75 6.72 -10.36
C GLY A 361 -11.44 7.09 -11.05
N LYS A 362 -11.07 6.38 -12.09
CA LYS A 362 -10.13 6.93 -13.07
C LYS A 362 -10.87 8.04 -13.81
N PHE A 363 -10.25 9.18 -13.94
CA PHE A 363 -10.72 10.19 -14.87
C PHE A 363 -10.44 9.64 -16.27
N ASN A 364 -11.47 9.13 -16.92
CA ASN A 364 -11.37 8.66 -18.30
C ASN A 364 -11.38 9.88 -19.23
N GLY A 365 -10.27 10.61 -19.26
CA GLY A 365 -10.07 11.71 -20.21
C GLY A 365 -9.41 11.26 -21.52
N GLU A 366 -9.07 10.00 -21.65
CA GLU A 366 -8.39 9.50 -22.84
C GLU A 366 -9.42 8.97 -23.84
N VAL A 367 -9.61 9.72 -24.91
CA VAL A 367 -10.28 9.19 -26.10
C VAL A 367 -9.25 8.40 -26.91
N LYS A 368 -9.53 7.14 -27.15
CA LYS A 368 -8.66 6.29 -27.99
C LYS A 368 -8.66 6.81 -29.44
N GLY A 369 -7.49 7.12 -29.96
CA GLY A 369 -7.29 7.52 -31.34
C GLY A 369 -6.12 8.47 -31.51
N ALA A 370 -5.44 8.40 -32.64
CA ALA A 370 -4.23 9.17 -32.92
C ALA A 370 -4.44 10.70 -32.88
N CYS A 371 -5.64 11.19 -33.19
CA CYS A 371 -5.97 12.61 -33.20
C CYS A 371 -6.08 13.22 -31.78
N TYR A 372 -6.38 12.39 -30.78
CA TYR A 372 -6.66 12.84 -29.41
C TYR A 372 -5.64 12.32 -28.38
N ASN A 373 -4.76 11.42 -28.78
CA ASN A 373 -3.69 10.94 -27.93
C ASN A 373 -2.48 11.88 -28.06
N LEU A 374 -2.31 12.77 -27.10
CA LEU A 374 -1.21 13.74 -27.07
C LEU A 374 0.17 13.08 -26.89
N GLU A 375 0.23 11.84 -26.51
CA GLU A 375 1.48 11.06 -26.34
C GLU A 375 1.89 10.34 -27.62
N GLN A 376 1.00 10.25 -28.60
CA GLN A 376 1.25 9.57 -29.88
C GLN A 376 1.13 10.58 -31.04
N PHE A 377 2.24 11.07 -31.52
CA PHE A 377 2.27 12.00 -32.66
C PHE A 377 3.53 11.77 -33.51
N PRO A 378 3.48 12.15 -34.82
CA PRO A 378 4.67 12.09 -35.66
C PRO A 378 5.80 12.98 -35.13
N GLY A 379 7.01 12.46 -35.06
CA GLY A 379 8.17 13.17 -34.52
C GLY A 379 8.31 13.11 -33.01
N LYS A 380 7.59 12.23 -32.33
CA LYS A 380 7.82 11.93 -30.93
C LYS A 380 9.26 11.48 -30.72
N VAL A 381 9.90 12.02 -29.67
CA VAL A 381 11.22 11.57 -29.23
C VAL A 381 11.08 10.17 -28.62
N ALA A 382 11.94 9.25 -29.01
CA ALA A 382 11.93 7.85 -28.58
C ALA A 382 12.31 7.67 -27.11
#